data_c7e5edcf3f2973a6e3226ab9fa805628
#
_entry.id   c7e5edcf3f2973a6e3226ab9fa805628
#
_cell.length_a   1.000
_cell.length_b   1.000
_cell.length_c   1.000
_cell.angle_alpha   90.00
_cell.angle_beta   90.00
_cell.angle_gamma   90.00
#
_symmetry.space_group_name_H-M   'P 1'
#
loop_
_entity.id
_entity.type
_entity.pdbx_description
1 polymer ?
#
loop_
_entity_poly.entity_id
_entity_poly.type
_entity_poly.pdbx_seq_one_letter_code
_entity_poly.pdbx_strand_id
1 'polypeptide(L)'
;MKTSTSLEHGIRMAHISAYDSACLMKLAGFDGVDLAMDAHSTEPELIAQSAWREKIVAQASDLKRAGLALAQCHLPYYPGHIALPGDGTWQAFEDFMLPSYIRALDVCGEIGCPVAVLHPFFDEKSAEITLEGNLRMTEKMLPLLEKHHVKLALENVYGLNYADSHVARAEDIMPIIEKIDHPLVGACIDTGHANIFRLDISEMARIYGKKLFALHVNGNAGKDEHIIPYTSSGWCEKMDYHAFTRTLCEIGYDGYYNLEIACGDLGAEVALPFYIYAAAVARSLSKG
;
A
#
# COMPACT_ATOMS: atom_id res chain seq x y z
N MET A 1 -17.25 -5.44 -4.10
CA MET A 1 -16.40 -5.05 -2.94
C MET A 1 -16.61 -3.58 -2.61
N LYS A 2 -16.26 -3.12 -1.39
CA LYS A 2 -16.16 -1.69 -1.07
C LYS A 2 -14.97 -1.08 -1.80
N THR A 3 -15.01 0.23 -2.06
CA THR A 3 -13.95 0.93 -2.80
C THR A 3 -13.26 1.97 -1.91
N SER A 4 -11.96 2.15 -2.08
CA SER A 4 -11.16 3.17 -1.40
C SER A 4 -10.11 3.76 -2.34
N THR A 5 -9.47 4.83 -1.92
CA THR A 5 -8.33 5.45 -2.61
C THR A 5 -7.43 6.18 -1.61
N SER A 6 -6.24 6.56 -2.03
CA SER A 6 -5.25 7.22 -1.19
C SER A 6 -5.62 8.68 -0.91
N LEU A 7 -5.62 9.06 0.38
CA LEU A 7 -5.95 10.43 0.82
C LEU A 7 -4.92 11.46 0.35
N GLU A 8 -3.65 11.09 0.42
CA GLU A 8 -2.55 12.02 0.24
C GLU A 8 -2.45 12.59 -1.17
N HIS A 9 -2.71 11.76 -2.17
CA HIS A 9 -2.71 12.22 -3.55
C HIS A 9 -3.70 13.38 -3.76
N GLY A 10 -4.88 13.32 -3.11
CA GLY A 10 -5.86 14.39 -3.19
C GLY A 10 -5.42 15.67 -2.50
N ILE A 11 -4.76 15.56 -1.34
CA ILE A 11 -4.23 16.73 -0.63
C ILE A 11 -3.16 17.43 -1.46
N ARG A 12 -2.25 16.67 -2.06
CA ARG A 12 -1.19 17.22 -2.93
C ARG A 12 -1.78 17.84 -4.20
N MET A 13 -2.68 17.13 -4.87
CA MET A 13 -3.27 17.53 -6.15
C MET A 13 -3.99 18.87 -6.08
N ALA A 14 -4.75 19.09 -5.01
CA ALA A 14 -5.68 20.21 -4.92
C ALA A 14 -5.25 21.27 -3.91
N HIS A 15 -4.14 21.05 -3.19
CA HIS A 15 -3.69 21.91 -2.08
C HIS A 15 -4.80 22.22 -1.07
N ILE A 16 -5.68 21.25 -0.82
CA ILE A 16 -6.81 21.36 0.11
C ILE A 16 -6.52 20.58 1.40
N SER A 17 -7.32 20.84 2.43
CA SER A 17 -7.19 20.12 3.70
C SER A 17 -7.53 18.62 3.56
N ALA A 18 -7.03 17.79 4.49
CA ALA A 18 -7.40 16.38 4.57
C ALA A 18 -8.93 16.20 4.68
N TYR A 19 -9.59 17.06 5.46
CA TYR A 19 -11.04 17.03 5.61
C TYR A 19 -11.77 17.34 4.29
N ASP A 20 -11.37 18.38 3.57
CA ASP A 20 -12.02 18.73 2.31
C ASP A 20 -11.78 17.63 1.26
N SER A 21 -10.56 17.09 1.18
CA SER A 21 -10.25 15.96 0.31
C SER A 21 -11.13 14.75 0.62
N ALA A 22 -11.26 14.39 1.90
CA ALA A 22 -12.14 13.31 2.34
C ALA A 22 -13.62 13.56 2.00
N CYS A 23 -14.10 14.80 2.14
CA CYS A 23 -15.46 15.17 1.74
C CYS A 23 -15.69 15.00 0.24
N LEU A 24 -14.72 15.40 -0.61
CA LEU A 24 -14.80 15.21 -2.05
C LEU A 24 -14.77 13.72 -2.43
N MET A 25 -13.93 12.91 -1.79
CA MET A 25 -13.90 11.44 -1.98
C MET A 25 -15.24 10.80 -1.61
N LYS A 26 -15.83 11.22 -0.48
CA LYS A 26 -17.14 10.76 -0.05
C LYS A 26 -18.25 11.13 -1.04
N LEU A 27 -18.24 12.38 -1.52
CA LEU A 27 -19.19 12.86 -2.52
C LEU A 27 -19.05 12.11 -3.85
N ALA A 28 -17.82 11.76 -4.24
CA ALA A 28 -17.55 10.95 -5.43
C ALA A 28 -18.02 9.49 -5.27
N GLY A 29 -18.24 9.01 -4.05
CA GLY A 29 -18.82 7.72 -3.74
C GLY A 29 -17.82 6.64 -3.36
N PHE A 30 -16.65 6.99 -2.85
CA PHE A 30 -15.78 6.05 -2.15
C PHE A 30 -16.33 5.68 -0.78
N ASP A 31 -16.04 4.45 -0.33
CA ASP A 31 -16.45 3.92 0.96
C ASP A 31 -15.38 4.14 2.04
N GLY A 32 -14.12 4.17 1.64
CA GLY A 32 -12.98 4.27 2.54
C GLY A 32 -11.77 4.95 1.92
N VAL A 33 -10.71 5.03 2.71
CA VAL A 33 -9.45 5.68 2.37
C VAL A 33 -8.29 4.82 2.80
N ASP A 34 -7.26 4.80 1.96
CA ASP A 34 -5.91 4.39 2.30
C ASP A 34 -5.16 5.62 2.80
N LEU A 35 -4.64 5.55 4.02
CA LEU A 35 -3.93 6.64 4.66
C LEU A 35 -2.42 6.37 4.62
N ALA A 36 -1.70 7.10 3.77
CA ALA A 36 -0.25 7.03 3.78
C ALA A 36 0.31 7.64 5.08
N MET A 37 1.11 6.87 5.77
CA MET A 37 1.82 7.34 6.97
C MET A 37 3.12 8.04 6.59
N ASP A 38 2.96 9.03 5.73
CA ASP A 38 4.06 9.75 5.12
C ASP A 38 4.96 10.45 6.15
N ALA A 39 6.06 9.84 6.37
CA ALA A 39 7.30 10.55 6.41
C ALA A 39 8.13 9.89 5.33
N HIS A 40 8.73 10.66 4.47
CA HIS A 40 9.74 10.09 3.62
C HIS A 40 10.69 9.33 4.52
N SER A 41 10.82 8.05 4.28
CA SER A 41 11.62 7.14 5.11
C SER A 41 13.12 7.51 5.16
N THR A 42 13.53 8.50 4.37
CA THR A 42 14.83 9.17 4.48
C THR A 42 14.96 10.07 5.71
N GLU A 43 13.86 10.34 6.41
CA GLU A 43 13.85 11.23 7.57
C GLU A 43 13.16 10.52 8.75
N PRO A 44 13.73 9.41 9.28
CA PRO A 44 13.14 8.71 10.43
C PRO A 44 13.01 9.61 11.65
N GLU A 45 13.76 10.70 11.69
CA GLU A 45 13.64 11.74 12.72
C GLU A 45 12.27 12.45 12.67
N LEU A 46 11.65 12.60 11.49
CA LEU A 46 10.31 13.19 11.38
C LEU A 46 9.26 12.29 12.04
N ILE A 47 9.34 10.99 11.83
CA ILE A 47 8.43 10.03 12.47
C ILE A 47 8.61 10.03 13.99
N ALA A 48 9.79 10.37 14.48
CA ALA A 48 10.05 10.51 15.91
C ALA A 48 9.41 11.76 16.52
N GLN A 49 9.00 12.75 15.72
CA GLN A 49 8.40 13.98 16.22
C GLN A 49 6.92 13.79 16.58
N SER A 50 6.47 14.41 17.65
CA SER A 50 5.05 14.40 18.05
C SER A 50 4.15 14.96 16.95
N ALA A 51 4.60 15.98 16.24
CA ALA A 51 3.86 16.63 15.15
C ALA A 51 3.48 15.66 14.01
N TRP A 52 4.33 14.66 13.69
CA TRP A 52 3.98 13.64 12.71
C TRP A 52 2.79 12.79 13.20
N ARG A 53 2.85 12.28 14.44
CA ARG A 53 1.77 11.50 15.03
C ARG A 53 0.46 12.32 15.10
N GLU A 54 0.54 13.55 15.57
CA GLU A 54 -0.61 14.45 15.66
C GLU A 54 -1.24 14.69 14.28
N LYS A 55 -0.45 14.86 13.24
CA LYS A 55 -0.92 14.98 11.84
C LYS A 55 -1.72 13.74 11.41
N ILE A 56 -1.17 12.54 11.60
CA ILE A 56 -1.83 11.29 11.19
C ILE A 56 -3.13 11.07 11.96
N VAL A 57 -3.13 11.30 13.30
CA VAL A 57 -4.32 11.18 14.14
C VAL A 57 -5.40 12.20 13.71
N ALA A 58 -5.00 13.44 13.39
CA ALA A 58 -5.92 14.45 12.89
C ALA A 58 -6.52 14.04 11.53
N GLN A 59 -5.73 13.55 10.60
CA GLN A 59 -6.22 13.04 9.30
C GLN A 59 -7.22 11.90 9.48
N ALA A 60 -6.94 10.92 10.33
CA ALA A 60 -7.87 9.83 10.63
C ALA A 60 -9.19 10.34 11.26
N SER A 61 -9.13 11.37 12.12
CA SER A 61 -10.31 12.05 12.65
C SER A 61 -11.12 12.75 11.55
N ASP A 62 -10.44 13.39 10.59
CA ASP A 62 -11.08 14.06 9.46
C ASP A 62 -11.79 13.07 8.54
N LEU A 63 -11.21 11.90 8.27
CA LEU A 63 -11.88 10.81 7.54
C LEU A 63 -13.20 10.40 8.21
N LYS A 64 -13.15 10.19 9.51
CA LYS A 64 -14.34 9.82 10.30
C LYS A 64 -15.43 10.89 10.25
N ARG A 65 -15.04 12.18 10.36
CA ARG A 65 -15.96 13.32 10.24
C ARG A 65 -16.58 13.43 8.86
N ALA A 66 -15.83 13.10 7.80
CA ALA A 66 -16.34 13.06 6.42
C ALA A 66 -17.21 11.81 6.13
N GLY A 67 -17.31 10.86 7.06
CA GLY A 67 -18.09 9.63 6.92
C GLY A 67 -17.42 8.59 6.02
N LEU A 68 -16.09 8.60 5.96
CA LEU A 68 -15.27 7.58 5.29
C LEU A 68 -14.68 6.59 6.30
N ALA A 69 -14.55 5.34 5.92
CA ALA A 69 -13.83 4.35 6.69
C ALA A 69 -12.31 4.49 6.46
N LEU A 70 -11.51 4.17 7.46
CA LEU A 70 -10.10 3.87 7.29
C LEU A 70 -10.01 2.44 6.74
N ALA A 71 -9.63 2.30 5.48
CA ALA A 71 -9.57 1.00 4.80
C ALA A 71 -8.26 0.28 5.12
N GLN A 72 -7.16 0.98 5.02
CA GLN A 72 -5.80 0.53 5.27
C GLN A 72 -4.89 1.73 5.49
N CYS A 73 -3.66 1.49 5.94
CA CYS A 73 -2.61 2.49 5.99
C CYS A 73 -1.38 1.96 5.26
N HIS A 74 -0.71 2.82 4.51
CA HIS A 74 0.63 2.53 4.00
C HIS A 74 1.68 2.97 5.02
N LEU A 75 2.49 2.03 5.50
CA LEU A 75 3.59 2.33 6.42
C LEU A 75 4.69 3.14 5.70
N PRO A 76 5.56 3.85 6.44
CA PRO A 76 6.74 4.45 5.85
C PRO A 76 7.53 3.44 5.03
N TYR A 77 8.03 3.84 3.87
CA TYR A 77 8.82 2.97 3.00
C TYR A 77 10.20 3.57 2.73
N TYR A 78 11.17 2.74 2.46
CA TYR A 78 12.50 3.15 2.07
C TYR A 78 12.55 3.35 0.54
N PRO A 79 12.88 4.55 0.06
CA PRO A 79 12.99 4.78 -1.38
C PRO A 79 14.21 4.01 -1.92
N GLY A 80 13.97 3.03 -2.79
CA GLY A 80 15.01 2.15 -3.33
C GLY A 80 16.14 2.85 -4.11
N HIS A 81 15.95 4.13 -4.47
CA HIS A 81 16.99 4.93 -5.14
C HIS A 81 17.96 5.62 -4.18
N ILE A 82 17.75 5.49 -2.86
CA ILE A 82 18.62 6.09 -1.84
C ILE A 82 19.49 4.99 -1.24
N ALA A 83 20.80 5.25 -1.14
CA ALA A 83 21.71 4.31 -0.51
C ALA A 83 21.32 4.06 0.96
N LEU A 84 21.32 2.78 1.36
CA LEU A 84 21.12 2.41 2.74
C LEU A 84 22.21 3.04 3.64
N PRO A 85 21.85 3.48 4.84
CA PRO A 85 22.85 3.86 5.83
C PRO A 85 23.78 2.68 6.20
N GLY A 86 25.01 2.97 6.54
CA GLY A 86 25.95 1.94 6.98
C GLY A 86 26.53 1.11 5.84
N ASP A 87 26.56 -0.21 6.01
CA ASP A 87 27.16 -1.15 5.06
C ASP A 87 26.19 -1.69 4.00
N GLY A 88 24.94 -1.23 4.01
CA GLY A 88 23.90 -1.64 3.05
C GLY A 88 23.32 -3.03 3.30
N THR A 89 23.58 -3.64 4.46
CA THR A 89 23.02 -4.94 4.84
C THR A 89 21.57 -4.83 5.34
N TRP A 90 20.87 -5.97 5.44
CA TRP A 90 19.56 -6.02 6.09
C TRP A 90 19.59 -5.51 7.53
N GLN A 91 20.69 -5.65 8.25
CA GLN A 91 20.85 -5.12 9.61
C GLN A 91 20.84 -3.58 9.59
N ALA A 92 21.54 -2.96 8.65
CA ALA A 92 21.54 -1.50 8.49
C ALA A 92 20.11 -0.99 8.12
N PHE A 93 19.39 -1.72 7.26
CA PHE A 93 18.00 -1.44 6.93
C PHE A 93 17.11 -1.57 8.16
N GLU A 94 17.26 -2.64 8.92
CA GLU A 94 16.48 -2.88 10.15
C GLU A 94 16.71 -1.77 11.16
N ASP A 95 17.98 -1.44 11.47
CA ASP A 95 18.32 -0.42 12.45
C ASP A 95 17.78 0.97 12.06
N PHE A 96 17.65 1.22 10.75
CA PHE A 96 17.10 2.46 10.22
C PHE A 96 15.56 2.47 10.20
N MET A 97 14.94 1.43 9.66
CA MET A 97 13.49 1.40 9.38
C MET A 97 12.65 0.89 10.54
N LEU A 98 13.13 -0.07 11.32
CA LEU A 98 12.34 -0.70 12.37
C LEU A 98 11.79 0.29 13.41
N PRO A 99 12.56 1.28 13.89
CA PRO A 99 12.00 2.29 14.81
C PRO A 99 10.81 3.06 14.22
N SER A 100 10.83 3.31 12.91
CA SER A 100 9.75 3.98 12.19
C SER A 100 8.51 3.08 12.07
N TYR A 101 8.70 1.81 11.74
CA TYR A 101 7.61 0.84 11.68
C TYR A 101 6.93 0.64 13.03
N ILE A 102 7.71 0.55 14.12
CA ILE A 102 7.18 0.41 15.48
C ILE A 102 6.29 1.60 15.84
N ARG A 103 6.74 2.83 15.57
CA ARG A 103 5.94 4.04 15.81
C ARG A 103 4.70 4.10 14.94
N ALA A 104 4.83 3.77 13.67
CA ALA A 104 3.71 3.76 12.74
C ALA A 104 2.65 2.72 13.13
N LEU A 105 3.04 1.53 13.55
CA LEU A 105 2.13 0.50 14.04
C LEU A 105 1.41 0.90 15.34
N ASP A 106 2.09 1.59 16.27
CA ASP A 106 1.43 2.14 17.46
C ASP A 106 0.36 3.17 17.05
N VAL A 107 0.64 4.03 16.07
CA VAL A 107 -0.35 4.98 15.53
C VAL A 107 -1.47 4.25 14.78
N CYS A 108 -1.18 3.18 14.03
CA CYS A 108 -2.21 2.32 13.43
C CYS A 108 -3.19 1.81 14.48
N GLY A 109 -2.68 1.34 15.61
CA GLY A 109 -3.52 0.90 16.74
C GLY A 109 -4.38 2.02 17.32
N GLU A 110 -3.81 3.22 17.49
CA GLU A 110 -4.50 4.39 18.04
C GLU A 110 -5.66 4.85 17.15
N ILE A 111 -5.46 4.87 15.84
CA ILE A 111 -6.48 5.32 14.87
C ILE A 111 -7.44 4.21 14.44
N GLY A 112 -7.23 2.98 14.91
CA GLY A 112 -8.05 1.81 14.56
C GLY A 112 -7.86 1.34 13.12
N CYS A 113 -6.63 1.40 12.60
CA CYS A 113 -6.31 0.90 11.27
C CYS A 113 -6.44 -0.63 11.22
N PRO A 114 -7.21 -1.21 10.28
CA PRO A 114 -7.38 -2.65 10.21
C PRO A 114 -6.20 -3.37 9.55
N VAL A 115 -5.54 -2.72 8.59
CA VAL A 115 -4.45 -3.30 7.78
C VAL A 115 -3.36 -2.25 7.55
N ALA A 116 -2.13 -2.62 7.86
CA ALA A 116 -0.94 -1.83 7.57
C ALA A 116 -0.19 -2.48 6.40
N VAL A 117 0.01 -1.75 5.31
CA VAL A 117 0.77 -2.20 4.15
C VAL A 117 2.24 -1.84 4.34
N LEU A 118 3.12 -2.75 4.04
CA LEU A 118 4.57 -2.62 4.22
C LEU A 118 5.30 -3.01 2.94
N HIS A 119 6.21 -2.15 2.47
CA HIS A 119 7.25 -2.56 1.52
C HIS A 119 8.26 -3.47 2.22
N PRO A 120 8.39 -4.73 1.80
CA PRO A 120 9.37 -5.63 2.40
C PRO A 120 10.81 -5.15 2.16
N PHE A 121 11.72 -5.55 3.03
CA PHE A 121 13.14 -5.46 2.75
C PHE A 121 13.51 -6.36 1.57
N PHE A 122 14.43 -5.92 0.72
CA PHE A 122 15.01 -6.76 -0.31
C PHE A 122 16.51 -6.53 -0.49
N ASP A 123 17.20 -7.60 -0.83
CA ASP A 123 18.58 -7.60 -1.32
C ASP A 123 18.56 -8.09 -2.77
N GLU A 124 18.99 -7.25 -3.71
CA GLU A 124 18.94 -7.57 -5.16
C GLU A 124 19.84 -8.75 -5.56
N LYS A 125 20.77 -9.16 -4.69
CA LYS A 125 21.75 -10.21 -4.98
C LYS A 125 21.41 -11.54 -4.30
N SER A 126 20.55 -11.53 -3.28
CA SER A 126 20.29 -12.70 -2.45
C SER A 126 18.85 -12.80 -1.96
N ALA A 127 18.13 -13.78 -2.52
CA ALA A 127 16.80 -14.15 -2.03
C ALA A 127 16.84 -14.67 -0.57
N GLU A 128 17.94 -15.33 -0.18
CA GLU A 128 18.11 -15.83 1.19
C GLU A 128 18.22 -14.69 2.19
N ILE A 129 19.04 -13.66 1.90
CA ILE A 129 19.17 -12.46 2.75
C ILE A 129 17.83 -11.71 2.79
N THR A 130 17.13 -11.60 1.66
CA THR A 130 15.79 -11.01 1.57
C THR A 130 14.81 -11.73 2.49
N LEU A 131 14.76 -13.04 2.42
CA LEU A 131 13.89 -13.86 3.27
C LEU A 131 14.23 -13.69 4.76
N GLU A 132 15.49 -13.87 5.14
CA GLU A 132 15.94 -13.78 6.52
C GLU A 132 15.67 -12.40 7.15
N GLY A 133 15.96 -11.32 6.41
CA GLY A 133 15.70 -9.95 6.85
C GLY A 133 14.23 -9.70 7.13
N ASN A 134 13.33 -10.14 6.23
CA ASN A 134 11.88 -9.98 6.42
C ASN A 134 11.34 -10.81 7.58
N LEU A 135 11.81 -12.06 7.76
CA LEU A 135 11.44 -12.89 8.91
C LEU A 135 11.77 -12.18 10.22
N ARG A 136 13.01 -11.76 10.36
CA ARG A 136 13.51 -11.11 11.58
C ARG A 136 12.81 -9.78 11.86
N MET A 137 12.58 -8.95 10.86
CA MET A 137 11.85 -7.68 11.03
C MET A 137 10.41 -7.91 11.45
N THR A 138 9.73 -8.83 10.76
CA THR A 138 8.32 -9.12 11.06
C THR A 138 8.15 -9.68 12.47
N GLU A 139 9.00 -10.60 12.90
CA GLU A 139 9.00 -11.12 14.28
C GLU A 139 9.07 -10.02 15.34
N LYS A 140 9.87 -8.97 15.10
CA LYS A 140 9.97 -7.82 16.02
C LYS A 140 8.71 -6.94 16.03
N MET A 141 7.92 -6.97 14.96
CA MET A 141 6.66 -6.24 14.86
C MET A 141 5.44 -7.01 15.41
N LEU A 142 5.51 -8.35 15.49
CA LEU A 142 4.39 -9.21 15.92
C LEU A 142 3.74 -8.75 17.24
N PRO A 143 4.48 -8.39 18.31
CA PRO A 143 3.85 -7.97 19.57
C PRO A 143 2.93 -6.74 19.42
N LEU A 144 3.23 -5.84 18.49
CA LEU A 144 2.40 -4.66 18.21
C LEU A 144 1.20 -5.01 17.34
N LEU A 145 1.38 -5.89 16.35
CA LEU A 145 0.28 -6.39 15.53
C LEU A 145 -0.77 -7.08 16.41
N GLU A 146 -0.34 -7.92 17.35
CA GLU A 146 -1.22 -8.60 18.32
C GLU A 146 -1.89 -7.61 19.28
N LYS A 147 -1.11 -6.69 19.88
CA LYS A 147 -1.61 -5.68 20.82
C LYS A 147 -2.71 -4.83 20.20
N HIS A 148 -2.56 -4.44 18.95
CA HIS A 148 -3.46 -3.53 18.26
C HIS A 148 -4.46 -4.21 17.32
N HIS A 149 -4.35 -5.53 17.14
CA HIS A 149 -5.14 -6.31 16.18
C HIS A 149 -5.03 -5.77 14.74
N VAL A 150 -3.86 -5.28 14.36
CA VAL A 150 -3.56 -4.78 13.02
C VAL A 150 -2.99 -5.91 12.17
N LYS A 151 -3.54 -6.11 10.97
CA LYS A 151 -2.94 -7.02 9.98
C LYS A 151 -1.77 -6.32 9.29
N LEU A 152 -0.68 -7.04 9.05
CA LEU A 152 0.45 -6.59 8.24
C LEU A 152 0.36 -7.22 6.85
N ALA A 153 0.33 -6.42 5.82
CA ALA A 153 0.29 -6.86 4.43
C ALA A 153 1.61 -6.53 3.73
N LEU A 154 2.38 -7.54 3.37
CA LEU A 154 3.62 -7.40 2.63
C LEU A 154 3.31 -7.16 1.16
N GLU A 155 3.79 -6.07 0.62
CA GLU A 155 3.52 -5.64 -0.76
C GLU A 155 4.57 -6.17 -1.74
N ASN A 156 4.14 -6.53 -2.96
CA ASN A 156 5.07 -6.85 -4.04
C ASN A 156 5.70 -5.57 -4.59
N VAL A 157 7.02 -5.46 -4.49
CA VAL A 157 7.78 -4.29 -4.94
C VAL A 157 8.92 -4.66 -5.87
N TYR A 158 9.40 -3.69 -6.63
CA TYR A 158 10.54 -3.84 -7.55
C TYR A 158 11.83 -3.28 -6.91
N GLY A 159 12.99 -3.73 -7.44
CA GLY A 159 14.31 -3.23 -7.04
C GLY A 159 14.74 -1.97 -7.80
N LEU A 160 15.98 -1.54 -7.59
CA LEU A 160 16.54 -0.38 -8.26
C LEU A 160 16.46 -0.52 -9.79
N ASN A 161 16.04 0.55 -10.46
CA ASN A 161 15.83 0.58 -11.90
C ASN A 161 14.91 -0.54 -12.43
N TYR A 162 13.89 -0.90 -11.63
CA TYR A 162 12.94 -1.96 -11.93
C TYR A 162 13.58 -3.36 -12.03
N ALA A 163 14.69 -3.58 -11.32
CA ALA A 163 15.29 -4.89 -11.19
C ALA A 163 14.44 -5.83 -10.35
N ASP A 164 14.74 -7.13 -10.42
CA ASP A 164 14.14 -8.13 -9.53
C ASP A 164 14.59 -7.88 -8.08
N SER A 165 13.63 -7.82 -7.18
CA SER A 165 13.86 -7.51 -5.76
C SER A 165 13.79 -8.75 -4.86
N HIS A 166 13.49 -9.93 -5.41
CA HIS A 166 13.15 -11.13 -4.63
C HIS A 166 11.94 -10.95 -3.68
N VAL A 167 11.11 -9.93 -3.94
CA VAL A 167 9.78 -9.69 -3.33
C VAL A 167 8.80 -9.13 -4.37
N ALA A 168 9.10 -9.28 -5.66
CA ALA A 168 8.26 -8.79 -6.73
C ALA A 168 7.07 -9.71 -7.04
N ARG A 169 7.19 -11.00 -6.73
CA ARG A 169 6.23 -12.05 -7.08
C ARG A 169 5.55 -12.64 -5.86
N ALA A 170 4.39 -13.23 -6.07
CA ALA A 170 3.70 -13.94 -4.99
C ALA A 170 4.54 -15.13 -4.47
N GLU A 171 5.27 -15.80 -5.36
CA GLU A 171 6.17 -16.91 -5.04
C GLU A 171 7.37 -16.48 -4.19
N ASP A 172 7.73 -15.21 -4.21
CA ASP A 172 8.80 -14.64 -3.38
C ASP A 172 8.29 -14.31 -1.97
N ILE A 173 7.06 -13.77 -1.89
CA ILE A 173 6.47 -13.28 -0.63
C ILE A 173 5.81 -14.41 0.18
N MET A 174 5.16 -15.38 -0.49
CA MET A 174 4.49 -16.49 0.23
C MET A 174 5.41 -17.28 1.18
N PRO A 175 6.66 -17.61 0.80
CA PRO A 175 7.57 -18.29 1.72
C PRO A 175 7.88 -17.48 2.99
N ILE A 176 7.87 -16.15 2.92
CA ILE A 176 8.03 -15.28 4.10
C ILE A 176 6.81 -15.44 4.99
N ILE A 177 5.60 -15.32 4.44
CA ILE A 177 4.32 -15.43 5.16
C ILE A 177 4.17 -16.82 5.81
N GLU A 178 4.50 -17.88 5.06
CA GLU A 178 4.40 -19.27 5.54
C GLU A 178 5.38 -19.58 6.67
N LYS A 179 6.62 -19.05 6.60
CA LYS A 179 7.61 -19.25 7.66
C LYS A 179 7.29 -18.47 8.93
N ILE A 180 6.68 -17.29 8.81
CA ILE A 180 6.19 -16.52 9.97
C ILE A 180 4.99 -17.22 10.60
N ASP A 181 4.13 -17.85 9.79
CA ASP A 181 2.94 -18.61 10.20
C ASP A 181 2.08 -17.88 11.23
N HIS A 182 1.77 -16.61 10.99
CA HIS A 182 0.98 -15.79 11.89
C HIS A 182 -0.32 -15.32 11.23
N PRO A 183 -1.48 -15.34 11.93
CA PRO A 183 -2.77 -14.97 11.33
C PRO A 183 -2.88 -13.48 10.94
N LEU A 184 -2.08 -12.61 11.54
CA LEU A 184 -2.05 -11.19 11.25
C LEU A 184 -1.01 -10.81 10.17
N VAL A 185 -0.30 -11.77 9.57
CA VAL A 185 0.67 -11.52 8.49
C VAL A 185 0.15 -12.10 7.19
N GLY A 186 0.16 -11.29 6.15
CA GLY A 186 -0.33 -11.62 4.82
C GLY A 186 0.28 -10.71 3.75
N ALA A 187 -0.39 -10.60 2.63
CA ALA A 187 0.08 -9.90 1.45
C ALA A 187 -0.79 -8.72 1.04
N CYS A 188 -0.17 -7.78 0.36
CA CYS A 188 -0.80 -6.77 -0.50
C CYS A 188 -0.40 -7.05 -1.94
N ILE A 189 -1.33 -6.91 -2.89
CA ILE A 189 -1.01 -6.87 -4.33
C ILE A 189 -1.05 -5.43 -4.80
N ASP A 190 0.12 -4.92 -5.22
CA ASP A 190 0.18 -3.76 -6.10
C ASP A 190 0.18 -4.23 -7.55
N THR A 191 -0.86 -3.79 -8.28
CA THR A 191 -1.08 -4.22 -9.65
C THR A 191 -0.14 -3.53 -10.63
N GLY A 192 0.26 -2.29 -10.35
CA GLY A 192 1.23 -1.58 -11.18
C GLY A 192 2.64 -2.17 -11.05
N HIS A 193 3.06 -2.51 -9.84
CA HIS A 193 4.33 -3.22 -9.62
C HIS A 193 4.31 -4.59 -10.32
N ALA A 194 3.20 -5.31 -10.27
CA ALA A 194 3.04 -6.56 -11.01
C ALA A 194 3.14 -6.35 -12.54
N ASN A 195 2.55 -5.25 -13.08
CA ASN A 195 2.62 -4.93 -14.51
C ASN A 195 4.04 -4.66 -15.02
N ILE A 196 4.91 -4.09 -14.19
CA ILE A 196 6.34 -3.87 -14.52
C ILE A 196 7.00 -5.20 -14.94
N PHE A 197 6.69 -6.28 -14.23
CA PHE A 197 7.19 -7.64 -14.50
C PHE A 197 6.26 -8.49 -15.37
N ARG A 198 5.14 -7.91 -15.85
CA ARG A 198 4.11 -8.60 -16.65
C ARG A 198 3.55 -9.85 -15.97
N LEU A 199 3.36 -9.78 -14.66
CA LEU A 199 2.81 -10.86 -13.84
C LEU A 199 1.28 -10.96 -14.01
N ASP A 200 0.75 -12.16 -13.83
CA ASP A 200 -0.68 -12.39 -13.76
C ASP A 200 -1.19 -12.12 -12.33
N ILE A 201 -1.86 -10.98 -12.14
CA ILE A 201 -2.42 -10.58 -10.84
C ILE A 201 -3.50 -11.54 -10.33
N SER A 202 -4.19 -12.25 -11.22
CA SER A 202 -5.17 -13.28 -10.83
C SER A 202 -4.46 -14.50 -10.23
N GLU A 203 -3.33 -14.90 -10.81
CA GLU A 203 -2.53 -16.00 -10.28
C GLU A 203 -1.90 -15.60 -8.93
N MET A 204 -1.35 -14.40 -8.81
CA MET A 204 -0.85 -13.89 -7.53
C MET A 204 -1.93 -13.94 -6.45
N ALA A 205 -3.16 -13.53 -6.78
CA ALA A 205 -4.28 -13.58 -5.83
C ALA A 205 -4.63 -15.02 -5.41
N ARG A 206 -4.57 -15.99 -6.35
CA ARG A 206 -4.79 -17.42 -6.01
C ARG A 206 -3.71 -17.97 -5.09
N ILE A 207 -2.43 -17.61 -5.33
CA ILE A 207 -1.32 -18.01 -4.48
C ILE A 207 -1.50 -17.49 -3.06
N TYR A 208 -1.84 -16.21 -2.90
CA TYR A 208 -2.06 -15.64 -1.56
C TYR A 208 -3.35 -16.16 -0.89
N GLY A 209 -4.41 -16.41 -1.65
CA GLY A 209 -5.67 -16.92 -1.12
C GLY A 209 -6.16 -16.08 0.07
N LYS A 210 -6.39 -16.71 1.22
CA LYS A 210 -6.84 -16.05 2.45
C LYS A 210 -5.81 -15.15 3.13
N LYS A 211 -4.56 -15.20 2.67
CA LYS A 211 -3.49 -14.31 3.15
C LYS A 211 -3.44 -12.99 2.38
N LEU A 212 -4.27 -12.78 1.37
CA LEU A 212 -4.41 -11.48 0.71
C LEU A 212 -5.23 -10.55 1.60
N PHE A 213 -4.62 -9.47 2.12
CA PHE A 213 -5.24 -8.56 3.08
C PHE A 213 -5.52 -7.18 2.51
N ALA A 214 -4.73 -6.73 1.54
CA ALA A 214 -4.83 -5.40 0.96
C ALA A 214 -4.59 -5.42 -0.56
N LEU A 215 -5.00 -4.35 -1.22
CA LEU A 215 -4.77 -4.10 -2.64
C LEU A 215 -4.28 -2.68 -2.84
N HIS A 216 -3.34 -2.51 -3.76
CA HIS A 216 -2.98 -1.26 -4.42
C HIS A 216 -3.27 -1.41 -5.90
N VAL A 217 -4.45 -0.96 -6.31
CA VAL A 217 -4.89 -1.10 -7.71
C VAL A 217 -4.56 0.18 -8.45
N ASN A 218 -3.67 0.06 -9.40
CA ASN A 218 -3.26 1.13 -10.30
C ASN A 218 -2.83 0.56 -11.65
N GLY A 219 -2.68 1.41 -12.65
CA GLY A 219 -2.13 1.06 -13.94
C GLY A 219 -0.84 1.82 -14.21
N ASN A 220 -0.10 1.39 -15.22
CA ASN A 220 1.10 2.10 -15.68
C ASN A 220 1.49 1.68 -17.11
N ALA A 221 2.44 2.40 -17.68
CA ALA A 221 3.01 2.11 -18.99
C ALA A 221 4.35 1.33 -18.92
N GLY A 222 4.53 0.52 -17.85
CA GLY A 222 5.76 -0.24 -17.60
C GLY A 222 6.75 0.48 -16.70
N LYS A 223 6.31 1.54 -16.04
CA LYS A 223 7.02 2.28 -14.99
C LYS A 223 6.05 2.52 -13.84
N ASP A 224 6.57 2.86 -12.70
CA ASP A 224 5.78 3.17 -11.53
C ASP A 224 5.12 4.56 -11.64
N GLU A 225 3.89 4.58 -12.16
CA GLU A 225 3.17 5.81 -12.51
C GLU A 225 1.87 5.99 -11.72
N HIS A 226 1.35 4.95 -11.12
CA HIS A 226 0.11 4.96 -10.31
C HIS A 226 -1.08 5.65 -10.99
N ILE A 227 -1.31 5.34 -12.27
CA ILE A 227 -2.44 5.92 -13.02
C ILE A 227 -3.73 5.11 -12.83
N ILE A 228 -4.85 5.71 -13.13
CA ILE A 228 -6.14 5.01 -13.09
C ILE A 228 -6.11 3.84 -14.09
N PRO A 229 -6.55 2.61 -13.72
CA PRO A 229 -6.60 1.46 -14.62
C PRO A 229 -7.25 1.77 -15.96
N TYR A 230 -6.69 1.22 -17.04
CA TYR A 230 -7.10 1.41 -18.44
C TYR A 230 -6.95 2.84 -19.00
N THR A 231 -6.26 3.75 -18.30
CA THR A 231 -5.98 5.10 -18.82
C THR A 231 -4.58 5.24 -19.44
N SER A 232 -3.73 4.23 -19.30
CA SER A 232 -2.47 4.17 -20.05
C SER A 232 -2.73 3.99 -21.55
N SER A 233 -1.71 4.24 -22.35
CA SER A 233 -1.80 4.20 -23.83
C SER A 233 -2.11 2.82 -24.44
N GLY A 234 -2.64 1.88 -23.68
CA GLY A 234 -3.12 0.57 -24.12
C GLY A 234 -2.05 -0.43 -24.56
N TRP A 235 -0.84 0.02 -24.87
CA TRP A 235 0.26 -0.82 -25.35
C TRP A 235 1.02 -1.52 -24.21
N CYS A 236 1.02 -0.91 -23.04
CA CYS A 236 1.86 -1.33 -21.92
C CYS A 236 1.06 -1.98 -20.81
N GLU A 237 -0.19 -1.57 -20.59
CA GLU A 237 -1.07 -2.17 -19.60
C GLU A 237 -1.76 -3.43 -20.17
N LYS A 238 -1.32 -4.60 -19.69
CA LYS A 238 -1.87 -5.90 -20.12
C LYS A 238 -2.69 -6.59 -19.03
N MET A 239 -3.07 -5.86 -18.01
CA MET A 239 -3.76 -6.41 -16.86
C MET A 239 -5.25 -6.63 -17.15
N ASP A 240 -5.75 -7.81 -16.86
CA ASP A 240 -7.20 -8.10 -16.87
C ASP A 240 -7.76 -7.89 -15.45
N TYR A 241 -8.11 -6.65 -15.14
CA TYR A 241 -8.68 -6.29 -13.83
C TYR A 241 -10.04 -6.96 -13.59
N HIS A 242 -10.81 -7.29 -14.65
CA HIS A 242 -12.06 -8.02 -14.48
C HIS A 242 -11.84 -9.49 -14.13
N ALA A 243 -10.87 -10.17 -14.75
CA ALA A 243 -10.48 -11.51 -14.35
C ALA A 243 -9.94 -11.50 -12.91
N PHE A 244 -9.11 -10.53 -12.57
CA PHE A 244 -8.60 -10.33 -11.21
C PHE A 244 -9.73 -10.22 -10.18
N THR A 245 -10.73 -9.37 -10.45
CA THR A 245 -11.87 -9.21 -9.54
C THR A 245 -12.67 -10.49 -9.38
N ARG A 246 -12.89 -11.25 -10.46
CA ARG A 246 -13.53 -12.58 -10.35
C ARG A 246 -12.74 -13.50 -9.43
N THR A 247 -11.41 -13.52 -9.57
CA THR A 247 -10.53 -14.29 -8.70
C THR A 247 -10.59 -13.82 -7.25
N LEU A 248 -10.63 -12.50 -6.99
CA LEU A 248 -10.83 -11.97 -5.64
C LEU A 248 -12.13 -12.48 -5.00
N CYS A 249 -13.22 -12.54 -5.78
CA CYS A 249 -14.48 -13.12 -5.31
C CYS A 249 -14.36 -14.63 -5.04
N GLU A 250 -13.69 -15.39 -5.91
CA GLU A 250 -13.46 -16.83 -5.77
C GLU A 250 -12.68 -17.18 -4.50
N ILE A 251 -11.61 -16.43 -4.19
CA ILE A 251 -10.83 -16.63 -2.96
C ILE A 251 -11.51 -16.07 -1.72
N GLY A 252 -12.62 -15.32 -1.90
CA GLY A 252 -13.38 -14.69 -0.83
C GLY A 252 -12.62 -13.52 -0.17
N TYR A 253 -11.96 -12.69 -0.97
CA TYR A 253 -11.35 -11.45 -0.50
C TYR A 253 -12.43 -10.50 0.02
N ASP A 254 -12.26 -10.00 1.24
CA ASP A 254 -13.24 -9.16 1.95
C ASP A 254 -12.75 -7.74 2.24
N GLY A 255 -11.52 -7.40 1.77
CA GLY A 255 -10.94 -6.07 1.87
C GLY A 255 -11.54 -5.06 0.88
N TYR A 256 -10.90 -3.91 0.80
CA TYR A 256 -11.30 -2.84 -0.13
C TYR A 256 -10.63 -3.02 -1.50
N TYR A 257 -11.37 -2.70 -2.55
CA TYR A 257 -10.79 -2.47 -3.87
C TYR A 257 -10.16 -1.06 -3.84
N ASN A 258 -8.91 -0.99 -3.41
CA ASN A 258 -8.22 0.26 -3.16
C ASN A 258 -7.51 0.75 -4.41
N LEU A 259 -7.88 1.94 -4.91
CA LEU A 259 -7.12 2.60 -5.96
C LEU A 259 -5.98 3.39 -5.35
N GLU A 260 -4.76 2.97 -5.58
CA GLU A 260 -3.56 3.73 -5.25
C GLU A 260 -3.10 4.48 -6.50
N ILE A 261 -3.67 5.66 -6.70
CA ILE A 261 -3.50 6.44 -7.92
C ILE A 261 -2.92 7.80 -7.62
N ALA A 262 -1.96 8.21 -8.44
CA ALA A 262 -1.40 9.54 -8.45
C ALA A 262 -2.03 10.39 -9.56
N CYS A 263 -2.05 11.69 -9.35
CA CYS A 263 -2.32 12.67 -10.39
C CYS A 263 -1.35 13.82 -10.21
N GLY A 264 -1.13 14.58 -11.27
CA GLY A 264 -0.27 15.76 -11.22
C GLY A 264 -0.82 16.86 -10.30
N ASP A 265 -0.07 17.92 -10.18
CA ASP A 265 -0.47 19.12 -9.45
C ASP A 265 -1.58 19.84 -10.24
N LEU A 266 -2.81 19.44 -9.96
CA LEU A 266 -4.03 20.00 -10.56
C LEU A 266 -4.72 20.87 -9.52
N GLY A 267 -5.36 21.95 -9.93
CA GLY A 267 -6.08 22.82 -9.00
C GLY A 267 -7.28 22.16 -8.32
N ALA A 268 -7.79 22.77 -7.26
CA ALA A 268 -8.93 22.26 -6.49
C ALA A 268 -10.20 22.03 -7.33
N GLU A 269 -10.36 22.80 -8.42
CA GLU A 269 -11.51 22.70 -9.34
C GLU A 269 -11.57 21.38 -10.11
N VAL A 270 -10.46 20.64 -10.23
CA VAL A 270 -10.42 19.33 -10.90
C VAL A 270 -10.46 18.14 -9.93
N ALA A 271 -10.34 18.39 -8.64
CA ALA A 271 -10.29 17.32 -7.63
C ALA A 271 -11.59 16.49 -7.63
N LEU A 272 -12.75 17.12 -7.59
CA LEU A 272 -14.02 16.40 -7.58
C LEU A 272 -14.28 15.64 -8.89
N PRO A 273 -14.12 16.21 -10.10
CA PRO A 273 -14.22 15.46 -11.35
C PRO A 273 -13.28 14.26 -11.41
N PHE A 274 -12.04 14.42 -10.94
CA PHE A 274 -11.06 13.34 -10.87
C PHE A 274 -11.54 12.20 -9.95
N TYR A 275 -11.98 12.51 -8.73
CA TYR A 275 -12.50 11.51 -7.81
C TYR A 275 -13.78 10.84 -8.30
N ILE A 276 -14.68 11.57 -8.97
CA ILE A 276 -15.88 10.98 -9.58
C ILE A 276 -15.49 9.95 -10.64
N TYR A 277 -14.53 10.28 -11.50
CA TYR A 277 -14.04 9.37 -12.52
C TYR A 277 -13.35 8.14 -11.89
N ALA A 278 -12.42 8.35 -10.97
CA ALA A 278 -11.72 7.28 -10.26
C ALA A 278 -12.69 6.35 -9.52
N ALA A 279 -13.67 6.91 -8.81
CA ALA A 279 -14.68 6.11 -8.10
C ALA A 279 -15.60 5.35 -9.06
N ALA A 280 -15.90 5.90 -10.23
CA ALA A 280 -16.66 5.19 -11.26
C ALA A 280 -15.88 3.99 -11.81
N VAL A 281 -14.58 4.15 -12.06
CA VAL A 281 -13.68 3.06 -12.47
C VAL A 281 -13.60 1.99 -11.37
N ALA A 282 -13.31 2.39 -10.12
CA ALA A 282 -13.25 1.47 -9.00
C ALA A 282 -14.53 0.64 -8.84
N ARG A 283 -15.69 1.30 -8.88
CA ARG A 283 -16.99 0.60 -8.79
C ARG A 283 -17.26 -0.32 -9.98
N SER A 284 -16.81 0.04 -11.18
CA SER A 284 -16.93 -0.83 -12.36
C SER A 284 -16.07 -2.08 -12.18
N LEU A 285 -14.81 -1.90 -11.83
CA LEU A 285 -13.86 -2.99 -11.67
C LEU A 285 -14.19 -3.89 -10.47
N SER A 286 -14.64 -3.33 -9.35
CA SER A 286 -14.91 -4.09 -8.11
C SER A 286 -16.15 -5.00 -8.16
N LYS A 287 -16.90 -4.99 -9.25
CA LYS A 287 -18.12 -5.82 -9.42
C LYS A 287 -17.85 -7.16 -10.12
N GLY A 288 -16.73 -7.31 -10.81
CA GLY A 288 -16.38 -8.53 -11.56
C GLY A 288 -16.96 -8.58 -12.95
#